data_45be2786b958ca639eeefccf227f916b
#
_entry.id   45be2786b958ca639eeefccf227f916b
#
_cell.length_a   1.000
_cell.length_b   1.000
_cell.length_c   1.000
_cell.angle_alpha   90.00
_cell.angle_beta   90.00
_cell.angle_gamma   90.00
#
_symmetry.space_group_name_H-M   'P 1'
#
loop_
_entity.id
_entity.type
_entity.pdbx_description
1 polymer ?
#
loop_
_entity_poly.entity_id
_entity_poly.type
_entity_poly.pdbx_seq_one_letter_code
_entity_poly.pdbx_strand_id
1 'polypeptide(L)'
;MIVYLIRHAKAFDRDASAWPDDRRRPLTAAGRRSFARLARRLARAVPTVELLESSRFTRAWQTAKILQEEAGWPEPSRLEGLEEGMAGGDPGAHRRSLAAMGDLASVAWVGHEPLLGRLASTLLSGEPDAVPIAFKKGAVLAIEFDPAATRGGGRLRWMLTPGVSARIGKR
;
A
#
# COMPACT_ATOMS: atom_id res chain seq x y z
N MET A 1 9.56 -12.37 -5.41
CA MET A 1 9.15 -11.00 -5.77
C MET A 1 9.19 -10.07 -4.57
N ILE A 2 9.24 -8.76 -4.77
CA ILE A 2 9.02 -7.78 -3.68
C ILE A 2 7.60 -7.23 -3.78
N VAL A 3 6.86 -7.33 -2.67
CA VAL A 3 5.49 -6.78 -2.55
C VAL A 3 5.54 -5.53 -1.69
N TYR A 4 5.12 -4.41 -2.25
CA TYR A 4 4.96 -3.15 -1.53
C TYR A 4 3.48 -2.95 -1.18
N LEU A 5 3.15 -2.96 0.10
CA LEU A 5 1.83 -2.63 0.60
C LEU A 5 1.81 -1.19 1.11
N ILE A 6 0.94 -0.37 0.55
CA ILE A 6 0.91 1.07 0.82
C ILE A 6 -0.47 1.47 1.32
N ARG A 7 -0.56 1.97 2.56
CA ARG A 7 -1.80 2.61 3.00
C ARG A 7 -1.90 4.00 2.40
N HIS A 8 -3.09 4.38 1.90
CA HIS A 8 -3.31 5.73 1.39
C HIS A 8 -2.81 6.82 2.34
N ALA A 9 -2.34 7.94 1.80
CA ALA A 9 -1.84 9.09 2.55
C ALA A 9 -2.97 9.77 3.36
N LYS A 10 -2.64 10.80 4.16
CA LYS A 10 -3.61 11.50 4.98
C LYS A 10 -4.69 12.15 4.11
N ALA A 11 -5.92 11.66 4.21
CA ALA A 11 -7.12 12.23 3.63
C ALA A 11 -7.83 13.16 4.64
N PHE A 12 -8.82 13.91 4.16
CA PHE A 12 -9.75 14.61 5.05
C PHE A 12 -10.38 13.63 6.05
N ASP A 13 -10.94 14.14 7.13
CA ASP A 13 -11.66 13.29 8.09
C ASP A 13 -13.02 12.86 7.48
N ARG A 14 -13.59 11.78 8.02
CA ARG A 14 -14.90 11.31 7.59
C ARG A 14 -15.93 12.36 8.02
N ASP A 15 -16.68 12.85 7.05
CA ASP A 15 -17.75 13.79 7.23
C ASP A 15 -18.81 13.51 6.15
N ALA A 16 -19.95 12.98 6.56
CA ALA A 16 -21.02 12.62 5.63
C ALA A 16 -21.66 13.83 4.95
N SER A 17 -21.56 15.02 5.55
CA SER A 17 -22.06 16.25 4.96
C SER A 17 -21.16 16.77 3.83
N ALA A 18 -19.85 16.70 4.03
CA ALA A 18 -18.85 17.11 3.04
C ALA A 18 -18.60 16.00 1.99
N TRP A 19 -18.68 14.75 2.39
CA TRP A 19 -18.42 13.57 1.57
C TRP A 19 -19.53 12.52 1.72
N PRO A 20 -20.71 12.73 1.13
CA PRO A 20 -21.83 11.77 1.21
C PRO A 20 -21.43 10.39 0.67
N ASP A 21 -20.56 10.35 -0.32
CA ASP A 21 -19.87 9.13 -0.76
C ASP A 21 -18.41 9.15 -0.28
N ASP A 22 -18.09 8.42 0.79
CA ASP A 22 -16.73 8.34 1.37
C ASP A 22 -15.67 7.87 0.36
N ARG A 23 -16.06 7.17 -0.69
CA ARG A 23 -15.15 6.75 -1.77
C ARG A 23 -14.53 7.94 -2.49
N ARG A 24 -15.23 9.07 -2.54
CA ARG A 24 -14.81 10.32 -3.21
C ARG A 24 -13.96 11.23 -2.32
N ARG A 25 -13.82 10.94 -1.04
CA ARG A 25 -13.05 11.73 -0.09
C ARG A 25 -11.56 11.78 -0.45
N PRO A 26 -10.99 12.99 -0.73
CA PRO A 26 -9.64 13.14 -1.24
C PRO A 26 -8.59 13.22 -0.13
N LEU A 27 -7.33 13.24 -0.55
CA LEU A 27 -6.20 13.58 0.32
C LEU A 27 -6.24 15.05 0.72
N THR A 28 -5.79 15.34 1.94
CA THR A 28 -5.49 16.73 2.34
C THR A 28 -4.24 17.25 1.63
N ALA A 29 -4.12 18.57 1.47
CA ALA A 29 -2.91 19.18 0.92
C ALA A 29 -1.65 18.81 1.73
N ALA A 30 -1.76 18.75 3.06
CA ALA A 30 -0.67 18.31 3.94
C ALA A 30 -0.32 16.83 3.72
N GLY A 31 -1.35 15.96 3.54
CA GLY A 31 -1.16 14.55 3.23
C GLY A 31 -0.42 14.33 1.92
N ARG A 32 -0.83 15.04 0.85
CA ARG A 32 -0.17 15.03 -0.45
C ARG A 32 1.32 15.43 -0.32
N ARG A 33 1.61 16.58 0.28
CA ARG A 33 2.99 17.06 0.44
C ARG A 33 3.86 16.11 1.26
N SER A 34 3.30 15.55 2.34
CA SER A 34 4.03 14.62 3.20
C SER A 34 4.35 13.32 2.47
N PHE A 35 3.40 12.78 1.72
CA PHE A 35 3.60 11.54 0.98
C PHE A 35 4.52 11.75 -0.24
N ALA A 36 4.41 12.86 -0.95
CA ALA A 36 5.31 13.22 -2.05
C ALA A 36 6.79 13.25 -1.60
N ARG A 37 7.08 13.79 -0.41
CA ARG A 37 8.45 13.73 0.15
C ARG A 37 8.92 12.30 0.41
N LEU A 38 8.03 11.42 0.87
CA LEU A 38 8.34 10.00 1.06
C LEU A 38 8.56 9.33 -0.30
N ALA A 39 7.70 9.57 -1.29
CA ALA A 39 7.81 9.01 -2.63
C ALA A 39 9.14 9.36 -3.30
N ARG A 40 9.58 10.63 -3.22
CA ARG A 40 10.92 11.04 -3.71
C ARG A 40 12.09 10.32 -3.03
N ARG A 41 11.92 9.90 -1.78
CA ARG A 41 12.94 9.08 -1.10
C ARG A 41 12.89 7.63 -1.55
N LEU A 42 11.71 7.09 -1.79
CA LEU A 42 11.56 5.75 -2.38
C LEU A 42 12.25 5.68 -3.74
N ALA A 43 12.08 6.70 -4.59
CA ALA A 43 12.75 6.79 -5.89
C ALA A 43 14.29 6.64 -5.82
N ARG A 44 14.89 7.01 -4.70
CA ARG A 44 16.34 6.92 -4.47
C ARG A 44 16.77 5.64 -3.77
N ALA A 45 15.85 5.00 -3.07
CA ALA A 45 16.14 3.88 -2.16
C ALA A 45 15.77 2.52 -2.74
N VAL A 46 14.81 2.49 -3.65
CA VAL A 46 14.28 1.25 -4.23
C VAL A 46 14.13 1.40 -5.75
N PRO A 47 14.33 0.32 -6.51
CA PRO A 47 14.02 0.32 -7.94
C PRO A 47 12.55 0.63 -8.20
N THR A 48 12.22 1.04 -9.42
CA THR A 48 10.83 1.13 -9.85
C THR A 48 10.15 -0.23 -9.76
N VAL A 49 8.87 -0.22 -9.43
CA VAL A 49 8.07 -1.44 -9.43
C VAL A 49 7.61 -1.77 -10.87
N GLU A 50 7.33 -3.04 -11.13
CA GLU A 50 6.83 -3.47 -12.44
C GLU A 50 5.32 -3.30 -12.58
N LEU A 51 4.58 -3.39 -11.46
CA LEU A 51 3.13 -3.21 -11.41
C LEU A 51 2.74 -2.34 -10.21
N LEU A 52 1.93 -1.31 -10.48
CA LEU A 52 1.33 -0.46 -9.44
C LEU A 52 -0.19 -0.53 -9.56
N GLU A 53 -0.85 -1.01 -8.52
CA GLU A 53 -2.30 -1.11 -8.47
C GLU A 53 -2.87 -0.40 -7.24
N SER A 54 -4.09 0.08 -7.37
CA SER A 54 -4.73 0.87 -6.32
C SER A 54 -6.21 0.56 -6.18
N SER A 55 -6.70 0.64 -4.95
CA SER A 55 -8.13 0.78 -4.67
C SER A 55 -8.73 1.92 -5.50
N ARG A 56 -10.00 1.77 -5.86
CA ARG A 56 -10.78 2.77 -6.60
C ARG A 56 -11.09 4.04 -5.80
N PHE A 57 -10.92 4.03 -4.48
CA PHE A 57 -11.21 5.20 -3.63
C PHE A 57 -10.25 6.35 -3.93
N THR A 58 -10.78 7.55 -4.06
CA THR A 58 -10.06 8.77 -4.45
C THR A 58 -8.74 8.94 -3.68
N ARG A 59 -8.75 8.75 -2.37
CA ARG A 59 -7.55 8.90 -1.52
C ARG A 59 -6.43 7.89 -1.82
N ALA A 60 -6.80 6.65 -2.17
CA ALA A 60 -5.83 5.62 -2.56
C ALA A 60 -5.30 5.90 -3.97
N TRP A 61 -6.19 6.17 -4.89
CA TRP A 61 -5.83 6.54 -6.27
C TRP A 61 -4.89 7.74 -6.32
N GLN A 62 -5.19 8.81 -5.59
CA GLN A 62 -4.32 9.98 -5.48
C GLN A 62 -2.96 9.66 -4.85
N THR A 63 -2.90 8.69 -3.94
CA THR A 63 -1.63 8.22 -3.37
C THR A 63 -0.80 7.47 -4.41
N ALA A 64 -1.43 6.61 -5.21
CA ALA A 64 -0.77 5.90 -6.31
C ALA A 64 -0.26 6.86 -7.38
N LYS A 65 -1.06 7.88 -7.76
CA LYS A 65 -0.60 8.92 -8.70
C LYS A 65 0.63 9.68 -8.19
N ILE A 66 0.73 9.95 -6.89
CA ILE A 66 1.94 10.56 -6.30
C ILE A 66 3.17 9.62 -6.43
N LEU A 67 2.99 8.31 -6.32
CA LEU A 67 4.11 7.37 -6.56
C LEU A 67 4.55 7.40 -8.03
N GLN A 68 3.61 7.47 -8.96
CA GLN A 68 3.94 7.64 -10.38
C GLN A 68 4.72 8.95 -10.62
N GLU A 69 4.21 10.07 -10.13
CA GLU A 69 4.76 11.40 -10.38
C GLU A 69 6.10 11.65 -9.68
N GLU A 70 6.27 11.18 -8.45
CA GLU A 70 7.38 11.55 -7.57
C GLU A 70 8.40 10.44 -7.36
N ALA A 71 8.01 9.18 -7.61
CA ALA A 71 8.91 8.03 -7.52
C ALA A 71 9.25 7.40 -8.87
N GLY A 72 8.62 7.86 -9.96
CA GLY A 72 8.84 7.29 -11.29
C GLY A 72 8.27 5.87 -11.44
N TRP A 73 7.31 5.50 -10.59
CA TRP A 73 6.66 4.21 -10.68
C TRP A 73 5.66 4.18 -11.85
N PRO A 74 5.24 3.01 -12.34
CA PRO A 74 4.37 2.92 -13.51
C PRO A 74 3.01 3.59 -13.27
N GLU A 75 2.28 3.81 -14.36
CA GLU A 75 0.91 4.28 -14.27
C GLU A 75 0.06 3.31 -13.47
N PRO A 76 -0.67 3.79 -12.43
CA PRO A 76 -1.46 2.90 -11.60
C PRO A 76 -2.68 2.36 -12.34
N SER A 77 -2.96 1.08 -12.18
CA SER A 77 -4.21 0.44 -12.53
C SER A 77 -5.12 0.28 -11.31
N ARG A 78 -6.42 -0.03 -11.54
CA ARG A 78 -7.40 -0.24 -10.47
C ARG A 78 -7.52 -1.72 -10.17
N LEU A 79 -7.34 -2.09 -8.90
CA LEU A 79 -7.57 -3.45 -8.41
C LEU A 79 -8.79 -3.46 -7.50
N GLU A 80 -9.79 -4.23 -7.87
CA GLU A 80 -10.94 -4.48 -7.01
C GLU A 80 -10.53 -5.30 -5.78
N GLY A 81 -11.22 -5.07 -4.66
CA GLY A 81 -10.92 -5.78 -3.43
C GLY A 81 -9.88 -5.11 -2.53
N LEU A 82 -9.20 -4.04 -3.00
CA LEU A 82 -8.35 -3.20 -2.13
C LEU A 82 -9.15 -2.10 -1.41
N GLU A 83 -10.47 -2.06 -1.58
CA GLU A 83 -11.36 -1.08 -0.98
C GLU A 83 -11.56 -1.30 0.52
N GLU A 84 -11.74 -0.18 1.25
CA GLU A 84 -12.14 -0.20 2.64
C GLU A 84 -13.61 -0.62 2.79
N GLY A 85 -13.93 -1.49 3.73
CA GLY A 85 -15.33 -1.81 4.09
C GLY A 85 -16.03 -2.84 3.20
N MET A 86 -15.41 -3.39 2.19
CA MET A 86 -15.83 -4.69 1.68
C MET A 86 -15.63 -5.69 2.80
N ALA A 87 -16.72 -6.28 3.31
CA ALA A 87 -16.67 -7.23 4.42
C ALA A 87 -15.58 -8.28 4.14
N GLY A 88 -14.38 -8.04 4.71
CA GLY A 88 -13.25 -8.90 4.57
C GLY A 88 -12.79 -9.11 3.13
N GLY A 89 -12.16 -8.10 2.49
CA GLY A 89 -11.32 -8.44 1.35
C GLY A 89 -10.53 -9.70 1.73
N ASP A 90 -10.66 -10.78 0.95
CA ASP A 90 -10.03 -12.06 1.31
C ASP A 90 -8.51 -11.95 1.15
N PRO A 91 -7.71 -11.84 2.24
CA PRO A 91 -6.25 -11.77 2.13
C PRO A 91 -5.67 -13.01 1.43
N GLY A 92 -6.36 -14.15 1.53
CA GLY A 92 -5.98 -15.37 0.83
C GLY A 92 -6.17 -15.24 -0.68
N ALA A 93 -7.25 -14.61 -1.15
CA ALA A 93 -7.44 -14.32 -2.57
C ALA A 93 -6.36 -13.37 -3.09
N HIS A 94 -6.03 -12.31 -2.36
CA HIS A 94 -4.94 -11.39 -2.71
C HIS A 94 -3.59 -12.09 -2.76
N ARG A 95 -3.30 -12.99 -1.79
CA ARG A 95 -2.10 -13.81 -1.84
C ARG A 95 -2.06 -14.71 -3.08
N ARG A 96 -3.18 -15.35 -3.45
CA ARG A 96 -3.26 -16.16 -4.68
C ARG A 96 -3.04 -15.32 -5.94
N SER A 97 -3.59 -14.10 -5.99
CA SER A 97 -3.33 -13.15 -7.08
C SER A 97 -1.85 -12.81 -7.20
N LEU A 98 -1.16 -12.53 -6.08
CA LEU A 98 0.29 -12.30 -6.07
C LEU A 98 1.07 -13.54 -6.53
N ALA A 99 0.67 -14.74 -6.12
CA ALA A 99 1.31 -15.98 -6.57
C ALA A 99 1.15 -16.19 -8.09
N ALA A 100 0.00 -15.81 -8.65
CA ALA A 100 -0.23 -15.87 -10.10
C ALA A 100 0.58 -14.83 -10.90
N MET A 101 1.12 -13.81 -10.24
CA MET A 101 2.03 -12.80 -10.81
C MET A 101 3.51 -13.18 -10.62
N GLY A 102 3.84 -14.49 -10.52
CA GLY A 102 5.15 -15.00 -10.13
C GLY A 102 6.32 -14.56 -11.02
N ASP A 103 6.05 -14.14 -12.26
CA ASP A 103 7.08 -13.65 -13.20
C ASP A 103 7.51 -12.21 -12.92
N LEU A 104 6.74 -11.45 -12.09
CA LEU A 104 7.08 -10.08 -11.73
C LEU A 104 8.11 -10.04 -10.60
N ALA A 105 9.14 -9.22 -10.76
CA ALA A 105 10.11 -8.99 -9.71
C ALA A 105 9.53 -8.12 -8.57
N SER A 106 8.58 -7.23 -8.87
CA SER A 106 7.97 -6.35 -7.86
C SER A 106 6.57 -5.86 -8.21
N VAL A 107 5.72 -5.81 -7.17
CA VAL A 107 4.33 -5.35 -7.23
C VAL A 107 4.06 -4.37 -6.10
N ALA A 108 3.31 -3.32 -6.36
CA ALA A 108 2.89 -2.34 -5.36
C ALA A 108 1.37 -2.20 -5.32
N TRP A 109 0.77 -2.32 -4.15
CA TRP A 109 -0.66 -2.19 -3.91
C TRP A 109 -0.98 -1.06 -2.94
N VAL A 110 -1.81 -0.12 -3.38
CA VAL A 110 -2.27 1.01 -2.56
C VAL A 110 -3.70 0.78 -2.11
N GLY A 111 -3.90 0.65 -0.80
CA GLY A 111 -5.19 0.29 -0.23
C GLY A 111 -5.45 0.88 1.15
N HIS A 112 -6.20 0.15 1.94
CA HIS A 112 -6.80 0.57 3.20
C HIS A 112 -6.58 -0.44 4.32
N GLU A 113 -6.70 0.03 5.57
CA GLU A 113 -6.88 -0.81 6.73
C GLU A 113 -8.36 -1.20 6.91
N PRO A 114 -8.65 -2.39 7.45
CA PRO A 114 -7.71 -3.37 8.02
C PRO A 114 -7.10 -4.35 6.99
N LEU A 115 -7.52 -4.32 5.73
CA LEU A 115 -7.10 -5.30 4.72
C LEU A 115 -5.58 -5.40 4.56
N LEU A 116 -4.87 -4.26 4.50
CA LEU A 116 -3.42 -4.28 4.30
C LEU A 116 -2.68 -4.94 5.46
N GLY A 117 -3.09 -4.71 6.71
CA GLY A 117 -2.52 -5.37 7.87
C GLY A 117 -2.75 -6.88 7.84
N ARG A 118 -3.97 -7.31 7.51
CA ARG A 118 -4.34 -8.72 7.38
C ARG A 118 -3.61 -9.40 6.22
N LEU A 119 -3.48 -8.73 5.08
CA LEU A 119 -2.72 -9.24 3.94
C LEU A 119 -1.22 -9.38 4.28
N ALA A 120 -0.64 -8.37 4.92
CA ALA A 120 0.75 -8.44 5.37
C ALA A 120 0.96 -9.63 6.33
N SER A 121 0.05 -9.82 7.31
CA SER A 121 0.06 -10.99 8.19
C SER A 121 0.00 -12.30 7.40
N THR A 122 -0.93 -12.39 6.43
CA THR A 122 -1.08 -13.58 5.58
C THR A 122 0.17 -13.89 4.77
N LEU A 123 0.82 -12.88 4.21
CA LEU A 123 2.07 -13.07 3.45
C LEU A 123 3.21 -13.56 4.35
N LEU A 124 3.30 -13.07 5.57
CA LEU A 124 4.37 -13.41 6.51
C LEU A 124 4.14 -14.78 7.19
N SER A 125 2.93 -15.04 7.67
CA SER A 125 2.63 -16.20 8.53
C SER A 125 1.72 -17.26 7.90
N GLY A 126 1.01 -16.89 6.84
CA GLY A 126 -0.06 -17.70 6.26
C GLY A 126 -1.45 -17.43 6.86
N GLU A 127 -1.55 -16.63 7.94
CA GLU A 127 -2.79 -16.35 8.64
C GLU A 127 -3.05 -14.83 8.71
N PRO A 128 -4.29 -14.36 8.48
CA PRO A 128 -4.57 -12.93 8.35
C PRO A 128 -4.44 -12.12 9.64
N ASP A 129 -4.52 -12.76 10.79
CA ASP A 129 -4.56 -12.08 12.09
C ASP A 129 -3.45 -12.57 13.06
N ALA A 130 -2.47 -13.37 12.58
CA ALA A 130 -1.40 -13.91 13.41
C ALA A 130 -0.31 -12.88 13.74
N VAL A 131 -0.06 -11.93 12.83
CA VAL A 131 0.95 -10.87 13.01
C VAL A 131 0.25 -9.51 13.01
N PRO A 132 0.16 -8.83 14.16
CA PRO A 132 -0.49 -7.51 14.22
C PRO A 132 0.42 -6.45 13.57
N ILE A 133 0.03 -5.98 12.41
CA ILE A 133 0.75 -4.93 11.67
C ILE A 133 -0.13 -3.69 11.56
N ALA A 134 0.33 -2.59 12.16
CA ALA A 134 -0.41 -1.32 12.18
C ALA A 134 0.13 -0.36 11.10
N PHE A 135 -0.59 -0.22 10.00
CA PHE A 135 -0.26 0.77 8.99
C PHE A 135 -0.71 2.16 9.39
N LYS A 136 0.20 3.10 9.58
CA LYS A 136 -0.13 4.54 9.62
C LYS A 136 -0.46 5.05 8.22
N LYS A 137 -1.28 6.10 8.11
CA LYS A 137 -1.62 6.74 6.83
C LYS A 137 -0.33 7.14 6.07
N GLY A 138 -0.19 6.67 4.84
CA GLY A 138 1.00 6.85 4.01
C GLY A 138 2.18 5.92 4.35
N ALA A 139 1.99 4.90 5.19
CA ALA A 139 3.01 3.88 5.42
C ALA A 139 3.20 3.01 4.18
N VAL A 140 4.45 2.64 3.93
CA VAL A 140 4.89 1.69 2.92
C VAL A 140 5.58 0.53 3.63
N LEU A 141 5.12 -0.68 3.38
CA LEU A 141 5.69 -1.92 3.87
C LEU A 141 6.25 -2.70 2.68
N ALA A 142 7.48 -3.19 2.78
CA ALA A 142 8.08 -4.08 1.79
C ALA A 142 8.24 -5.49 2.36
N ILE A 143 7.70 -6.46 1.64
CA ILE A 143 7.80 -7.89 1.95
C ILE A 143 8.45 -8.58 0.76
N GLU A 144 9.49 -9.35 1.00
CA GLU A 144 9.96 -10.35 0.06
C GLU A 144 9.03 -11.55 0.13
N PHE A 145 8.37 -11.88 -0.96
CA PHE A 145 7.39 -12.94 -1.05
C PHE A 145 7.83 -13.99 -2.05
N ASP A 146 7.75 -15.26 -1.65
CA ASP A 146 7.95 -16.39 -2.55
C ASP A 146 6.59 -16.81 -3.16
N PRO A 147 6.37 -16.60 -4.46
CA PRO A 147 5.13 -17.01 -5.13
C PRO A 147 4.85 -18.50 -5.05
N ALA A 148 5.88 -19.33 -4.95
CA ALA A 148 5.77 -20.78 -4.86
C ALA A 148 5.41 -21.27 -3.43
N ALA A 149 5.53 -20.40 -2.41
CA ALA A 149 5.19 -20.79 -1.04
C ALA A 149 3.69 -21.11 -0.92
N THR A 150 3.36 -22.27 -0.37
CA THR A 150 1.97 -22.71 -0.20
C THR A 150 1.27 -21.97 0.94
N ARG A 151 2.01 -21.52 1.96
CA ARG A 151 1.48 -20.80 3.13
C ARG A 151 2.55 -19.88 3.70
N GLY A 152 2.22 -18.61 3.90
CA GLY A 152 3.15 -17.63 4.47
C GLY A 152 4.45 -17.52 3.67
N GLY A 153 5.57 -17.56 4.37
CA GLY A 153 6.92 -17.60 3.79
C GLY A 153 7.45 -16.24 3.34
N GLY A 154 6.68 -15.19 3.49
CA GLY A 154 7.15 -13.83 3.25
C GLY A 154 8.15 -13.38 4.31
N ARG A 155 9.08 -12.51 3.91
CA ARG A 155 10.07 -11.91 4.81
C ARG A 155 9.87 -10.41 4.84
N LEU A 156 9.60 -9.85 6.03
CA LEU A 156 9.55 -8.41 6.21
C LEU A 156 10.93 -7.81 5.91
N ARG A 157 11.00 -6.93 4.93
CA ARG A 157 12.25 -6.21 4.59
C ARG A 157 12.34 -4.92 5.37
N TRP A 158 11.33 -4.10 5.31
CA TRP A 158 11.23 -2.84 6.06
C TRP A 158 9.80 -2.27 6.02
N MET A 159 9.55 -1.33 6.96
CA MET A 159 8.36 -0.48 6.94
C MET A 159 8.78 0.98 7.14
N LEU A 160 8.30 1.86 6.27
CA LEU A 160 8.59 3.29 6.32
C LEU A 160 7.30 4.09 6.41
N THR A 161 7.25 5.04 7.34
CA THR A 161 6.14 5.98 7.46
C THR A 161 6.59 7.40 7.08
N PRO A 162 5.67 8.30 6.65
CA PRO A 162 6.03 9.69 6.38
C PRO A 162 6.72 10.38 7.56
N GLY A 163 6.31 10.08 8.80
CA GLY A 163 6.90 10.64 10.01
C GLY A 163 8.34 10.17 10.25
N VAL A 164 8.61 8.87 10.11
CA VAL A 164 9.97 8.32 10.21
C VAL A 164 10.83 8.86 9.07
N SER A 165 10.33 8.79 7.85
CA SER A 165 11.01 9.33 6.68
C SER A 165 11.43 10.80 6.86
N ALA A 166 10.57 11.64 7.43
CA ALA A 166 10.88 13.06 7.66
C ALA A 166 12.03 13.29 8.66
N ARG A 167 12.25 12.34 9.58
CA ARG A 167 13.32 12.46 10.61
C ARG A 167 14.68 11.98 10.09
N ILE A 168 14.71 10.93 9.27
CA ILE A 168 15.97 10.37 8.74
C ILE A 168 16.72 11.36 7.81
N GLY A 169 16.08 12.35 7.24
CA GLY A 169 16.69 13.29 6.31
C GLY A 169 16.98 14.69 6.87
N LYS A 170 17.07 14.81 8.18
CA LYS A 170 17.38 16.09 8.86
C LYS A 170 18.83 16.15 9.37
N ARG A 171 19.79 15.56 8.66
CA ARG A 171 21.21 15.84 8.87
C ARG A 171 21.74 16.77 7.80
#